data_140be8ea2c9deef55891543be07fce5b
#
_entry.id   140be8ea2c9deef55891543be07fce5b
#
_cell.length_a   1.000
_cell.length_b   1.000
_cell.length_c   1.000
_cell.angle_alpha   90.00
_cell.angle_beta   90.00
_cell.angle_gamma   90.00
#
_symmetry.space_group_name_H-M   'P 1'
#
loop_
_entity.id
_entity.type
_entity.pdbx_description
1 polymer ?
#
loop_
_entity_poly.entity_id
_entity_poly.type
_entity_poly.pdbx_seq_one_letter_code
_entity_poly.pdbx_strand_id
1 'polypeptide(L)'
;MNSQMGRREFVGTSLAMAVAFGAEKPNRRFPTEPRKRIAVSTYPFRNVVQSHWGRGSGKQAHAMTLQDFAATIPDKFQVHGIEPWSPHFVSNESDYVHTLRESFDNSGLHVVNVPVDSGHAKLCGTTQEREAGLSLYRKWVDAAVVLNSPGIRVHLPHAPAGKEIECAVDAFKSLADYGASKNIAISIENDDADTEKPETIVQVIKGVNSPFLHSLPDFCNSMAIRDDQNYNDEAMRMLFPLAYSISHVKDSEGGDGGKMFHVNMDKIFAIAKQAGYRGYFSMEWEGSGNDPYAGTRALIEASLRNLG
;
A
#
# COMPACT_ATOMS: atom_id res chain seq x y z
N MET A 1 -55.36 47.30 -38.85
CA MET A 1 -55.66 46.56 -37.58
C MET A 1 -54.56 45.54 -37.39
N ASN A 2 -53.60 45.88 -36.55
CA ASN A 2 -52.38 45.10 -36.36
C ASN A 2 -52.55 44.15 -35.18
N SER A 3 -52.34 42.87 -35.37
CA SER A 3 -52.19 41.89 -34.31
C SER A 3 -50.71 41.56 -34.12
N GLN A 4 -50.18 41.97 -33.02
CA GLN A 4 -48.83 41.60 -32.58
C GLN A 4 -48.87 40.21 -31.94
N MET A 5 -48.12 39.27 -32.49
CA MET A 5 -47.81 37.98 -31.92
C MET A 5 -46.62 38.10 -30.97
N GLY A 6 -46.83 37.82 -29.67
CA GLY A 6 -45.82 37.82 -28.66
C GLY A 6 -44.88 36.59 -28.78
N ARG A 7 -43.58 36.83 -28.77
CA ARG A 7 -42.55 35.79 -28.64
C ARG A 7 -42.56 35.20 -27.22
N ARG A 8 -42.84 33.92 -27.11
CA ARG A 8 -42.58 33.15 -25.90
C ARG A 8 -41.13 32.79 -25.87
N GLU A 9 -40.40 33.32 -24.90
CA GLU A 9 -39.05 32.88 -24.57
C GLU A 9 -39.11 31.49 -23.94
N PHE A 10 -38.48 30.53 -24.57
CA PHE A 10 -38.30 29.18 -24.06
C PHE A 10 -37.03 29.19 -23.20
N VAL A 11 -37.17 29.31 -21.86
CA VAL A 11 -36.08 29.14 -20.92
C VAL A 11 -35.87 27.63 -20.77
N GLY A 12 -34.91 27.11 -21.50
CA GLY A 12 -34.44 25.75 -21.36
C GLY A 12 -33.63 25.59 -20.12
N THR A 13 -34.23 25.06 -19.06
CA THR A 13 -33.50 24.60 -17.86
C THR A 13 -32.80 23.29 -18.20
N SER A 14 -31.52 23.37 -18.51
CA SER A 14 -30.66 22.19 -18.60
C SER A 14 -30.49 21.61 -17.19
N LEU A 15 -31.25 20.59 -16.86
CA LEU A 15 -30.99 19.72 -15.71
C LEU A 15 -29.73 18.91 -16.06
N ALA A 16 -28.60 19.33 -15.53
CA ALA A 16 -27.40 18.47 -15.49
C ALA A 16 -27.72 17.29 -14.56
N MET A 17 -28.13 16.16 -15.12
CA MET A 17 -28.11 14.90 -14.39
C MET A 17 -26.66 14.60 -14.01
N ALA A 18 -26.28 14.85 -12.77
CA ALA A 18 -25.13 14.24 -12.17
C ALA A 18 -25.41 12.74 -12.09
N VAL A 19 -24.90 11.99 -13.05
CA VAL A 19 -24.83 10.54 -12.96
C VAL A 19 -23.88 10.26 -11.80
N ALA A 20 -24.42 9.95 -10.66
CA ALA A 20 -23.67 9.35 -9.57
C ALA A 20 -23.25 7.96 -10.06
N PHE A 21 -22.05 7.86 -10.61
CA PHE A 21 -21.39 6.57 -10.77
C PHE A 21 -21.22 6.02 -9.35
N GLY A 22 -21.99 5.01 -9.00
CA GLY A 22 -21.76 4.25 -7.78
C GLY A 22 -20.30 3.80 -7.80
N ALA A 23 -19.58 4.01 -6.69
CA ALA A 23 -18.18 3.65 -6.60
C ALA A 23 -18.03 2.17 -6.95
N GLU A 24 -17.47 1.88 -8.11
CA GLU A 24 -17.16 0.52 -8.51
C GLU A 24 -16.09 -0.02 -7.56
N LYS A 25 -16.17 -1.30 -7.23
CA LYS A 25 -15.12 -1.97 -6.45
C LYS A 25 -13.85 -2.07 -7.32
N PRO A 26 -12.65 -2.06 -6.71
CA PRO A 26 -11.43 -2.28 -7.46
C PRO A 26 -11.53 -3.54 -8.32
N ASN A 27 -11.26 -3.41 -9.61
CA ASN A 27 -11.42 -4.50 -10.56
C ASN A 27 -10.05 -5.09 -10.96
N ARG A 28 -9.50 -5.92 -10.06
CA ARG A 28 -8.25 -6.65 -10.31
C ARG A 28 -8.49 -8.14 -10.11
N ARG A 29 -7.87 -8.95 -10.98
CA ARG A 29 -7.83 -10.40 -10.84
C ARG A 29 -6.48 -10.79 -10.27
N PHE A 30 -6.51 -11.57 -9.19
CA PHE A 30 -5.30 -12.08 -8.56
C PHE A 30 -5.04 -13.51 -9.03
N PRO A 31 -3.77 -13.91 -9.17
CA PRO A 31 -3.42 -15.28 -9.52
C PRO A 31 -3.85 -16.24 -8.42
N THR A 32 -4.14 -17.49 -8.81
CA THR A 32 -4.47 -18.58 -7.87
C THR A 32 -3.28 -19.50 -7.62
N GLU A 33 -2.31 -19.52 -8.52
CA GLU A 33 -1.09 -20.31 -8.38
C GLU A 33 -0.22 -19.72 -7.25
N PRO A 34 0.19 -20.52 -6.23
CA PRO A 34 0.88 -20.04 -5.05
C PRO A 34 2.06 -19.12 -5.34
N ARG A 35 2.99 -19.54 -6.20
CA ARG A 35 4.20 -18.78 -6.53
C ARG A 35 3.90 -17.41 -7.19
N LYS A 36 2.84 -17.34 -7.99
CA LYS A 36 2.42 -16.09 -8.65
C LYS A 36 1.77 -15.10 -7.70
N ARG A 37 1.39 -15.56 -6.49
CA ARG A 37 0.89 -14.70 -5.42
C ARG A 37 2.00 -14.11 -4.55
N ILE A 38 3.25 -14.49 -4.78
CA ILE A 38 4.39 -14.01 -4.01
C ILE A 38 5.06 -12.84 -4.72
N ALA A 39 5.44 -11.84 -3.93
CA ALA A 39 6.22 -10.69 -4.38
C ALA A 39 7.41 -10.46 -3.44
N VAL A 40 8.41 -9.73 -3.94
CA VAL A 40 9.54 -9.24 -3.15
C VAL A 40 9.33 -7.76 -2.88
N SER A 41 9.20 -7.39 -1.59
CA SER A 41 9.34 -6.00 -1.15
C SER A 41 10.78 -5.56 -1.31
N THR A 42 10.99 -4.32 -1.76
CA THR A 42 12.35 -3.78 -1.85
C THR A 42 12.83 -3.15 -0.53
N TYR A 43 11.95 -2.97 0.46
CA TYR A 43 12.29 -2.39 1.76
C TYR A 43 13.38 -3.19 2.53
N PRO A 44 13.38 -4.53 2.60
CA PRO A 44 14.47 -5.30 3.20
C PRO A 44 15.84 -5.01 2.60
N PHE A 45 15.88 -4.56 1.37
CA PHE A 45 17.08 -4.26 0.60
C PHE A 45 17.50 -2.78 0.67
N ARG A 46 16.98 -2.00 1.64
CA ARG A 46 17.28 -0.57 1.83
C ARG A 46 18.76 -0.22 2.01
N ASN A 47 19.59 -1.22 2.35
CA ASN A 47 21.05 -1.09 2.40
C ASN A 47 21.74 -1.55 1.10
N VAL A 48 21.00 -2.11 0.15
CA VAL A 48 21.48 -2.63 -1.13
C VAL A 48 21.00 -1.75 -2.28
N VAL A 49 19.77 -1.28 -2.21
CA VAL A 49 19.14 -0.39 -3.20
C VAL A 49 19.29 1.06 -2.74
N GLN A 50 19.64 1.93 -3.68
CA GLN A 50 19.81 3.35 -3.41
C GLN A 50 18.48 3.99 -2.98
N SER A 51 18.51 4.68 -1.84
CA SER A 51 17.38 5.51 -1.38
C SER A 51 17.65 6.98 -1.72
N HIS A 52 16.70 7.64 -2.37
CA HIS A 52 16.85 9.00 -2.86
C HIS A 52 16.26 10.05 -1.91
N TRP A 53 15.35 9.65 -1.03
CA TRP A 53 14.68 10.52 -0.06
C TRP A 53 14.16 9.70 1.12
N GLY A 54 13.72 10.39 2.16
CA GLY A 54 13.18 9.73 3.36
C GLY A 54 14.24 9.04 4.23
N ARG A 55 13.78 8.07 4.99
CA ARG A 55 14.62 7.26 5.88
C ARG A 55 15.57 6.40 5.03
N GLY A 56 16.88 6.52 5.24
CA GLY A 56 17.89 5.78 4.48
C GLY A 56 18.53 6.57 3.33
N SER A 57 18.09 7.81 3.04
CA SER A 57 18.77 8.71 2.09
C SER A 57 20.12 9.12 2.64
N GLY A 58 21.14 8.32 2.42
CA GLY A 58 22.51 8.55 2.83
C GLY A 58 23.45 7.87 1.86
N LYS A 59 24.72 8.31 1.80
CA LYS A 59 25.75 7.83 0.88
C LYS A 59 25.99 6.32 1.06
N GLN A 60 25.27 5.53 0.29
CA GLN A 60 25.59 4.11 0.09
C GLN A 60 26.54 4.02 -1.11
N ALA A 61 27.83 3.92 -0.86
CA ALA A 61 28.88 4.03 -1.87
C ALA A 61 28.82 2.96 -2.99
N HIS A 62 27.97 1.95 -2.86
CA HIS A 62 27.84 0.84 -3.83
C HIS A 62 26.40 0.33 -3.96
N ALA A 63 25.39 1.18 -3.70
CA ALA A 63 24.01 0.77 -3.82
C ALA A 63 23.60 0.62 -5.30
N MET A 64 22.84 -0.43 -5.58
CA MET A 64 22.24 -0.66 -6.90
C MET A 64 21.13 0.36 -7.15
N THR A 65 20.87 0.67 -8.42
CA THR A 65 19.60 1.34 -8.77
C THR A 65 18.42 0.39 -8.54
N LEU A 66 17.22 0.95 -8.42
CA LEU A 66 16.01 0.13 -8.29
C LEU A 66 15.83 -0.78 -9.53
N GLN A 67 16.16 -0.30 -10.72
CA GLN A 67 16.10 -1.06 -11.96
C GLN A 67 17.08 -2.25 -11.96
N ASP A 68 18.34 -2.02 -11.56
CA ASP A 68 19.34 -3.07 -11.51
C ASP A 68 18.99 -4.14 -10.49
N PHE A 69 18.50 -3.72 -9.31
CA PHE A 69 18.02 -4.66 -8.29
C PHE A 69 16.83 -5.48 -8.81
N ALA A 70 15.83 -4.83 -9.40
CA ALA A 70 14.64 -5.47 -9.94
C ALA A 70 15.00 -6.55 -10.96
N ALA A 71 15.95 -6.28 -11.85
CA ALA A 71 16.42 -7.25 -12.84
C ALA A 71 17.01 -8.55 -12.22
N THR A 72 17.42 -8.50 -10.94
CA THR A 72 17.95 -9.69 -10.26
C THR A 72 16.86 -10.58 -9.62
N ILE A 73 15.64 -10.08 -9.44
CA ILE A 73 14.58 -10.78 -8.68
C ILE A 73 14.19 -12.13 -9.29
N PRO A 74 13.93 -12.26 -10.61
CA PRO A 74 13.53 -13.53 -11.20
C PRO A 74 14.58 -14.63 -10.99
N ASP A 75 15.87 -14.30 -11.17
CA ASP A 75 16.96 -15.26 -11.03
C ASP A 75 17.21 -15.64 -9.57
N LYS A 76 17.17 -14.67 -8.65
CA LYS A 76 17.50 -14.89 -7.23
C LYS A 76 16.39 -15.55 -6.44
N PHE A 77 15.12 -15.27 -6.79
CA PHE A 77 13.95 -15.66 -6.01
C PHE A 77 12.95 -16.51 -6.78
N GLN A 78 13.05 -16.59 -8.09
CA GLN A 78 12.09 -17.32 -8.96
C GLN A 78 10.64 -16.84 -8.76
N VAL A 79 10.47 -15.54 -8.53
CA VAL A 79 9.17 -14.85 -8.44
C VAL A 79 9.16 -13.67 -9.39
N HIS A 80 7.95 -13.22 -9.77
CA HIS A 80 7.76 -12.15 -10.74
C HIS A 80 6.95 -10.97 -10.18
N GLY A 81 6.56 -11.03 -8.90
CA GLY A 81 5.97 -9.91 -8.19
C GLY A 81 7.06 -9.03 -7.55
N ILE A 82 6.95 -7.71 -7.72
CA ILE A 82 7.78 -6.73 -7.03
C ILE A 82 6.90 -5.71 -6.32
N GLU A 83 7.29 -5.32 -5.13
CA GLU A 83 6.74 -4.22 -4.38
C GLU A 83 7.83 -3.16 -4.16
N PRO A 84 7.93 -2.17 -5.06
CA PRO A 84 8.98 -1.16 -4.98
C PRO A 84 8.63 -0.10 -3.93
N TRP A 85 9.47 0.03 -2.92
CA TRP A 85 9.35 1.02 -1.85
C TRP A 85 9.66 2.43 -2.36
N SER A 86 8.81 3.40 -2.07
CA SER A 86 8.88 4.73 -2.67
C SER A 86 10.21 5.47 -2.48
N PRO A 87 10.95 5.37 -1.36
CA PRO A 87 12.29 5.97 -1.25
C PRO A 87 13.34 5.46 -2.24
N HIS A 88 13.14 4.31 -2.86
CA HIS A 88 14.02 3.79 -3.91
C HIS A 88 13.78 4.44 -5.29
N PHE A 89 12.69 5.18 -5.45
CA PHE A 89 12.43 5.92 -6.68
C PHE A 89 13.25 7.20 -6.73
N VAL A 90 13.89 7.48 -7.85
CA VAL A 90 14.56 8.77 -8.10
C VAL A 90 13.54 9.90 -8.12
N SER A 91 12.34 9.63 -8.67
CA SER A 91 11.25 10.58 -8.84
C SER A 91 9.92 9.84 -8.99
N ASN A 92 8.82 10.51 -8.71
CA ASN A 92 7.46 10.05 -9.05
C ASN A 92 6.88 10.78 -10.26
N GLU A 93 7.70 11.52 -10.99
CA GLU A 93 7.28 12.17 -12.23
C GLU A 93 7.10 11.14 -13.36
N SER A 94 6.14 11.41 -14.25
CA SER A 94 5.67 10.48 -15.26
C SER A 94 6.77 9.83 -16.11
N ASP A 95 7.72 10.61 -16.60
CA ASP A 95 8.77 10.12 -17.50
C ASP A 95 9.67 9.08 -16.82
N TYR A 96 10.05 9.34 -15.56
CA TYR A 96 10.83 8.38 -14.79
C TYR A 96 10.03 7.10 -14.50
N VAL A 97 8.75 7.26 -14.13
CA VAL A 97 7.88 6.12 -13.80
C VAL A 97 7.62 5.24 -15.03
N HIS A 98 7.50 5.82 -16.23
CA HIS A 98 7.42 5.07 -17.50
C HIS A 98 8.72 4.28 -17.76
N THR A 99 9.89 4.91 -17.60
CA THR A 99 11.19 4.22 -17.75
C THR A 99 11.32 3.06 -16.74
N LEU A 100 10.86 3.27 -15.49
CA LEU A 100 10.87 2.24 -14.47
C LEU A 100 9.91 1.08 -14.84
N ARG A 101 8.72 1.40 -15.35
CA ARG A 101 7.77 0.40 -15.83
C ARG A 101 8.36 -0.45 -16.96
N GLU A 102 8.98 0.17 -17.95
CA GLU A 102 9.63 -0.55 -19.05
C GLU A 102 10.74 -1.48 -18.53
N SER A 103 11.52 -1.03 -17.55
CA SER A 103 12.57 -1.84 -16.93
C SER A 103 12.00 -3.07 -16.23
N PHE A 104 10.88 -2.92 -15.49
CA PHE A 104 10.20 -4.03 -14.84
C PHE A 104 9.62 -5.01 -15.86
N ASP A 105 8.95 -4.51 -16.90
CA ASP A 105 8.40 -5.36 -17.97
C ASP A 105 9.50 -6.16 -18.69
N ASN A 106 10.64 -5.53 -19.00
CA ASN A 106 11.78 -6.18 -19.61
C ASN A 106 12.39 -7.27 -18.72
N SER A 107 12.26 -7.13 -17.40
CA SER A 107 12.68 -8.13 -16.42
C SER A 107 11.59 -9.19 -16.13
N GLY A 108 10.44 -9.12 -16.80
CA GLY A 108 9.31 -10.01 -16.59
C GLY A 108 8.62 -9.81 -15.24
N LEU A 109 8.75 -8.63 -14.62
CA LEU A 109 8.17 -8.31 -13.32
C LEU A 109 6.83 -7.57 -13.47
N HIS A 110 5.98 -7.74 -12.46
CA HIS A 110 4.76 -6.96 -12.30
C HIS A 110 4.72 -6.35 -10.89
N VAL A 111 4.28 -5.09 -10.80
CA VAL A 111 4.16 -4.38 -9.53
C VAL A 111 2.87 -4.81 -8.82
N VAL A 112 2.99 -5.16 -7.53
CA VAL A 112 1.87 -5.65 -6.72
C VAL A 112 1.33 -4.60 -5.75
N ASN A 113 2.12 -3.62 -5.39
CA ASN A 113 1.80 -2.47 -4.55
C ASN A 113 2.94 -1.46 -4.62
N VAL A 114 2.71 -0.23 -4.17
CA VAL A 114 3.76 0.78 -3.92
C VAL A 114 3.58 1.31 -2.50
N PRO A 115 4.42 0.90 -1.54
CA PRO A 115 4.46 1.51 -0.23
C PRO A 115 5.00 2.94 -0.33
N VAL A 116 4.18 3.93 0.11
CA VAL A 116 4.52 5.35 0.01
C VAL A 116 4.91 5.90 1.37
N ASP A 117 6.21 6.02 1.59
CA ASP A 117 6.78 6.71 2.74
C ASP A 117 7.06 8.16 2.36
N SER A 118 6.06 9.00 2.44
CA SER A 118 6.10 10.39 1.98
C SER A 118 6.81 11.34 2.95
N GLY A 119 7.53 10.85 3.91
CA GLY A 119 8.16 11.63 4.96
C GLY A 119 7.11 12.18 5.94
N HIS A 120 6.80 13.46 5.87
CA HIS A 120 5.89 14.12 6.83
C HIS A 120 4.72 14.81 6.12
N ALA A 121 4.09 14.17 5.14
CA ALA A 121 2.91 14.72 4.51
C ALA A 121 1.79 14.95 5.56
N LYS A 122 1.47 16.22 5.81
CA LYS A 122 0.55 16.60 6.88
C LYS A 122 -0.88 16.59 6.39
N LEU A 123 -1.52 15.42 6.42
CA LEU A 123 -2.93 15.30 6.05
C LEU A 123 -3.90 15.90 7.10
N CYS A 124 -3.43 16.09 8.34
CA CYS A 124 -4.18 16.65 9.47
C CYS A 124 -3.70 18.05 9.89
N GLY A 125 -2.99 18.73 9.03
CA GLY A 125 -2.51 20.09 9.28
C GLY A 125 -3.52 21.18 8.86
N THR A 126 -2.99 22.35 8.55
CA THR A 126 -3.76 23.44 7.94
C THR A 126 -4.32 23.02 6.58
N THR A 127 -5.31 23.74 6.07
CA THR A 127 -5.88 23.48 4.75
C THR A 127 -4.80 23.41 3.66
N GLN A 128 -3.81 24.32 3.70
CA GLN A 128 -2.71 24.31 2.72
C GLN A 128 -1.82 23.08 2.85
N GLU A 129 -1.45 22.70 4.08
CA GLU A 129 -0.65 21.48 4.33
C GLU A 129 -1.38 20.22 3.89
N ARG A 130 -2.68 20.15 4.21
CA ARG A 130 -3.54 19.03 3.81
C ARG A 130 -3.62 18.89 2.29
N GLU A 131 -3.89 19.97 1.55
CA GLU A 131 -3.95 19.94 0.09
C GLU A 131 -2.59 19.58 -0.53
N ALA A 132 -1.48 20.04 0.02
CA ALA A 132 -0.14 19.64 -0.41
C ALA A 132 0.09 18.14 -0.18
N GLY A 133 -0.30 17.59 0.98
CA GLY A 133 -0.20 16.17 1.28
C GLY A 133 -1.09 15.31 0.36
N LEU A 134 -2.34 15.71 0.15
CA LEU A 134 -3.24 15.02 -0.76
C LEU A 134 -2.71 15.06 -2.21
N SER A 135 -2.15 16.21 -2.65
CA SER A 135 -1.55 16.33 -3.98
C SER A 135 -0.38 15.37 -4.16
N LEU A 136 0.48 15.23 -3.13
CA LEU A 136 1.59 14.28 -3.14
C LEU A 136 1.11 12.84 -3.32
N TYR A 137 0.12 12.41 -2.53
CA TYR A 137 -0.40 11.03 -2.64
C TYR A 137 -1.15 10.80 -3.97
N ARG A 138 -1.84 11.81 -4.52
CA ARG A 138 -2.45 11.70 -5.86
C ARG A 138 -1.40 11.44 -6.94
N LYS A 139 -0.22 12.08 -6.87
CA LYS A 139 0.90 11.76 -7.77
C LYS A 139 1.35 10.30 -7.65
N TRP A 140 1.36 9.72 -6.44
CA TRP A 140 1.67 8.31 -6.26
C TRP A 140 0.58 7.37 -6.77
N VAL A 141 -0.69 7.78 -6.68
CA VAL A 141 -1.78 7.06 -7.36
C VAL A 141 -1.58 7.08 -8.88
N ASP A 142 -1.22 8.23 -9.45
CA ASP A 142 -0.95 8.34 -10.90
C ASP A 142 0.29 7.50 -11.30
N ALA A 143 1.34 7.49 -10.48
CA ALA A 143 2.50 6.60 -10.67
C ALA A 143 2.09 5.11 -10.62
N ALA A 144 1.22 4.72 -9.69
CA ALA A 144 0.68 3.37 -9.59
C ALA A 144 -0.11 2.96 -10.85
N VAL A 145 -0.84 3.89 -11.48
CA VAL A 145 -1.51 3.66 -12.77
C VAL A 145 -0.49 3.31 -13.85
N VAL A 146 0.57 4.11 -13.99
CA VAL A 146 1.64 3.87 -14.97
C VAL A 146 2.32 2.53 -14.73
N LEU A 147 2.61 2.20 -13.46
CA LEU A 147 3.22 0.92 -13.05
C LEU A 147 2.26 -0.27 -13.18
N ASN A 148 1.00 -0.05 -13.50
CA ASN A 148 -0.08 -1.05 -13.46
C ASN A 148 -0.18 -1.75 -12.09
N SER A 149 0.15 -1.04 -11.01
CA SER A 149 -0.03 -1.51 -9.65
C SER A 149 -1.51 -1.60 -9.29
N PRO A 150 -1.97 -2.60 -8.53
CA PRO A 150 -3.35 -2.63 -8.03
C PRO A 150 -3.63 -1.61 -6.92
N GLY A 151 -2.59 -1.10 -6.25
CA GLY A 151 -2.77 -0.17 -5.14
C GLY A 151 -1.49 0.51 -4.69
N ILE A 152 -1.66 1.39 -3.71
CA ILE A 152 -0.59 2.00 -2.92
C ILE A 152 -0.86 1.81 -1.43
N ARG A 153 0.19 1.80 -0.60
CA ARG A 153 0.08 1.89 0.86
C ARG A 153 0.37 3.32 1.30
N VAL A 154 -0.45 3.84 2.20
CA VAL A 154 -0.35 5.18 2.78
C VAL A 154 -0.45 5.06 4.30
N HIS A 155 0.42 5.77 5.01
CA HIS A 155 0.37 5.83 6.48
C HIS A 155 -0.79 6.68 6.99
N LEU A 156 -1.31 6.32 8.15
CA LEU A 156 -2.22 7.17 8.89
C LEU A 156 -1.52 8.47 9.31
N PRO A 157 -2.19 9.62 9.20
CA PRO A 157 -1.60 10.90 9.60
C PRO A 157 -1.53 11.02 11.12
N HIS A 158 -0.47 11.67 11.60
CA HIS A 158 -0.50 12.23 12.95
C HIS A 158 -1.50 13.38 13.02
N ALA A 159 -2.36 13.35 14.02
CA ALA A 159 -3.42 14.34 14.22
C ALA A 159 -3.38 14.93 15.64
N PRO A 160 -4.01 16.09 15.87
CA PRO A 160 -4.21 16.62 17.23
C PRO A 160 -4.99 15.61 18.08
N ALA A 161 -4.66 15.56 19.39
CA ALA A 161 -5.28 14.66 20.33
C ALA A 161 -6.83 14.76 20.32
N GLY A 162 -7.49 13.61 20.24
CA GLY A 162 -8.95 13.50 20.19
C GLY A 162 -9.58 13.78 18.81
N LYS A 163 -8.76 13.99 17.78
CA LYS A 163 -9.21 14.19 16.40
C LYS A 163 -8.62 13.19 15.40
N GLU A 164 -7.97 12.18 15.90
CA GLU A 164 -7.19 11.23 15.08
C GLU A 164 -8.08 10.54 14.04
N ILE A 165 -9.19 9.98 14.47
CA ILE A 165 -10.12 9.25 13.60
C ILE A 165 -10.82 10.20 12.62
N GLU A 166 -11.39 11.32 13.11
CA GLU A 166 -12.10 12.29 12.27
C GLU A 166 -11.21 12.80 11.13
N CYS A 167 -10.00 13.23 11.47
CA CYS A 167 -9.06 13.72 10.48
C CYS A 167 -8.60 12.64 9.50
N ALA A 168 -8.28 11.44 9.98
CA ALA A 168 -7.90 10.32 9.12
C ALA A 168 -9.04 9.94 8.16
N VAL A 169 -10.28 9.86 8.65
CA VAL A 169 -11.46 9.58 7.82
C VAL A 169 -11.61 10.61 6.71
N ASP A 170 -11.52 11.90 7.02
CA ASP A 170 -11.64 12.97 6.03
C ASP A 170 -10.53 12.92 4.97
N ALA A 171 -9.29 12.66 5.38
CA ALA A 171 -8.15 12.57 4.48
C ALA A 171 -8.27 11.34 3.56
N PHE A 172 -8.55 10.18 4.14
CA PHE A 172 -8.63 8.93 3.40
C PHE A 172 -9.88 8.83 2.52
N LYS A 173 -10.97 9.52 2.84
CA LYS A 173 -12.10 9.67 1.93
C LYS A 173 -11.68 10.34 0.63
N SER A 174 -10.95 11.46 0.72
CA SER A 174 -10.43 12.17 -0.45
C SER A 174 -9.47 11.32 -1.28
N LEU A 175 -8.61 10.53 -0.62
CA LEU A 175 -7.67 9.64 -1.31
C LEU A 175 -8.38 8.44 -1.94
N ALA A 176 -9.34 7.83 -1.25
CA ALA A 176 -10.12 6.70 -1.75
C ALA A 176 -10.99 7.10 -2.96
N ASP A 177 -11.57 8.30 -2.93
CA ASP A 177 -12.33 8.84 -4.07
C ASP A 177 -11.43 9.05 -5.30
N TYR A 178 -10.20 9.56 -5.07
CA TYR A 178 -9.22 9.70 -6.16
C TYR A 178 -8.75 8.33 -6.66
N GLY A 179 -8.45 7.40 -5.76
CA GLY A 179 -8.11 6.02 -6.11
C GLY A 179 -9.22 5.33 -6.91
N ALA A 180 -10.49 5.54 -6.53
CA ALA A 180 -11.67 5.03 -7.26
C ALA A 180 -11.72 5.54 -8.70
N SER A 181 -11.42 6.82 -8.93
CA SER A 181 -11.39 7.42 -10.27
C SER A 181 -10.30 6.81 -11.17
N LYS A 182 -9.29 6.17 -10.59
CA LYS A 182 -8.12 5.57 -11.26
C LYS A 182 -8.09 4.04 -11.19
N ASN A 183 -9.05 3.41 -10.52
CA ASN A 183 -9.04 1.98 -10.21
C ASN A 183 -7.78 1.52 -9.44
N ILE A 184 -7.33 2.34 -8.49
CA ILE A 184 -6.19 2.09 -7.60
C ILE A 184 -6.70 2.01 -6.16
N ALA A 185 -6.45 0.88 -5.49
CA ALA A 185 -6.79 0.70 -4.08
C ALA A 185 -5.81 1.49 -3.18
N ILE A 186 -6.34 2.07 -2.11
CA ILE A 186 -5.55 2.68 -1.04
C ILE A 186 -5.55 1.68 0.12
N SER A 187 -4.39 1.41 0.70
CA SER A 187 -4.28 0.53 1.86
C SER A 187 -3.55 1.18 3.02
N ILE A 188 -3.93 0.79 4.24
CA ILE A 188 -3.32 1.20 5.50
C ILE A 188 -2.73 -0.04 6.14
N GLU A 189 -1.46 0.02 6.50
CA GLU A 189 -0.73 -1.05 7.17
C GLU A 189 -0.80 -0.89 8.69
N ASN A 190 -0.72 -1.97 9.44
CA ASN A 190 -0.46 -1.96 10.88
C ASN A 190 1.05 -1.83 11.12
N ASP A 191 1.62 -0.64 10.88
CA ASP A 191 3.05 -0.36 10.94
C ASP A 191 3.40 0.50 12.17
N ASP A 192 2.95 1.75 12.23
CA ASP A 192 3.27 2.67 13.32
C ASP A 192 2.52 2.34 14.60
N ALA A 193 3.27 2.08 15.68
CA ALA A 193 2.71 1.65 16.97
C ALA A 193 1.79 2.69 17.64
N ASP A 194 1.92 3.96 17.30
CA ASP A 194 1.12 5.04 17.87
C ASP A 194 -0.17 5.30 17.08
N THR A 195 -0.07 5.34 15.76
CA THR A 195 -1.18 5.74 14.88
C THR A 195 -1.87 4.58 14.18
N GLU A 196 -1.17 3.48 13.89
CA GLU A 196 -1.62 2.38 13.03
C GLU A 196 -1.95 1.10 13.80
N LYS A 197 -2.55 1.27 14.99
CA LYS A 197 -3.11 0.12 15.72
C LYS A 197 -4.23 -0.52 14.92
N PRO A 198 -4.35 -1.86 14.94
CA PRO A 198 -5.38 -2.57 14.18
C PRO A 198 -6.79 -2.03 14.39
N GLU A 199 -7.13 -1.66 15.62
CA GLU A 199 -8.43 -1.10 15.98
C GLU A 199 -8.67 0.27 15.33
N THR A 200 -7.62 1.12 15.28
CA THR A 200 -7.64 2.44 14.63
C THR A 200 -7.87 2.29 13.14
N ILE A 201 -7.12 1.40 12.48
CA ILE A 201 -7.25 1.11 11.05
C ILE A 201 -8.68 0.67 10.71
N VAL A 202 -9.25 -0.26 11.48
CA VAL A 202 -10.62 -0.73 11.31
C VAL A 202 -11.63 0.41 11.45
N GLN A 203 -11.44 1.31 12.43
CA GLN A 203 -12.33 2.46 12.62
C GLN A 203 -12.26 3.43 11.44
N VAL A 204 -11.05 3.72 10.95
CA VAL A 204 -10.86 4.61 9.78
C VAL A 204 -11.49 4.00 8.52
N ILE A 205 -11.22 2.72 8.22
CA ILE A 205 -11.80 2.05 7.04
C ILE A 205 -13.32 2.06 7.10
N LYS A 206 -13.92 1.75 8.26
CA LYS A 206 -15.38 1.79 8.45
C LYS A 206 -15.93 3.20 8.35
N GLY A 207 -15.22 4.20 8.88
CA GLY A 207 -15.62 5.61 8.82
C GLY A 207 -15.61 6.17 7.41
N VAL A 208 -14.62 5.82 6.60
CA VAL A 208 -14.52 6.19 5.17
C VAL A 208 -15.58 5.47 4.33
N ASN A 209 -15.85 4.20 4.64
CA ASN A 209 -16.85 3.38 3.96
C ASN A 209 -16.72 3.41 2.43
N SER A 210 -15.50 3.32 1.92
CA SER A 210 -15.20 3.27 0.49
C SER A 210 -14.71 1.87 0.07
N PRO A 211 -15.18 1.33 -1.05
CA PRO A 211 -14.67 0.06 -1.59
C PRO A 211 -13.23 0.17 -2.12
N PHE A 212 -12.61 1.34 -2.06
CA PHE A 212 -11.22 1.58 -2.47
C PHE A 212 -10.28 1.83 -1.29
N LEU A 213 -10.75 1.75 -0.03
CA LEU A 213 -9.90 1.81 1.15
C LEU A 213 -9.87 0.45 1.84
N HIS A 214 -8.68 -0.08 2.05
CA HIS A 214 -8.43 -1.42 2.57
C HIS A 214 -7.36 -1.41 3.66
N SER A 215 -7.25 -2.51 4.39
CA SER A 215 -6.07 -2.79 5.21
C SER A 215 -4.99 -3.46 4.39
N LEU A 216 -3.75 -3.31 4.84
CA LEU A 216 -2.58 -4.11 4.47
C LEU A 216 -2.12 -4.81 5.74
N PRO A 217 -2.52 -6.08 5.97
CA PRO A 217 -2.06 -6.81 7.14
C PRO A 217 -0.57 -7.13 7.03
N ASP A 218 0.24 -6.62 7.97
CA ASP A 218 1.59 -7.08 8.21
C ASP A 218 1.60 -8.15 9.31
N PHE A 219 2.32 -9.23 9.09
CA PHE A 219 2.29 -10.42 9.93
C PHE A 219 2.85 -10.20 11.34
N CYS A 220 3.77 -9.25 11.52
CA CYS A 220 4.54 -9.13 12.75
C CYS A 220 4.48 -7.75 13.44
N ASN A 221 4.17 -6.68 12.73
CA ASN A 221 4.27 -5.32 13.25
C ASN A 221 3.43 -5.10 14.53
N SER A 222 2.28 -5.76 14.67
CA SER A 222 1.46 -5.66 15.89
C SER A 222 2.16 -6.22 17.14
N MET A 223 3.21 -7.04 16.99
CA MET A 223 4.05 -7.48 18.11
C MET A 223 4.87 -6.34 18.72
N ALA A 224 5.23 -5.33 17.93
CA ALA A 224 5.91 -4.13 18.43
C ALA A 224 4.97 -3.23 19.28
N ILE A 225 3.67 -3.25 19.00
CA ILE A 225 2.65 -2.55 19.79
C ILE A 225 2.47 -3.25 21.14
N ARG A 226 2.37 -4.58 21.11
CA ARG A 226 2.19 -5.43 22.28
C ARG A 226 2.88 -6.77 22.05
N ASP A 227 3.85 -7.09 22.89
CA ASP A 227 4.54 -8.39 22.90
C ASP A 227 3.60 -9.51 23.37
N ASP A 228 2.61 -9.81 22.53
CA ASP A 228 1.56 -10.78 22.79
C ASP A 228 1.08 -11.42 21.48
N GLN A 229 1.37 -12.71 21.29
CA GLN A 229 0.94 -13.48 20.12
C GLN A 229 -0.58 -13.48 19.94
N ASN A 230 -1.36 -13.48 21.02
CA ASN A 230 -2.82 -13.45 20.91
C ASN A 230 -3.30 -12.10 20.37
N TYR A 231 -2.67 -11.01 20.81
CA TYR A 231 -2.98 -9.67 20.26
C TYR A 231 -2.65 -9.60 18.76
N ASN A 232 -1.48 -10.12 18.36
CA ASN A 232 -1.11 -10.16 16.94
C ASN A 232 -2.09 -11.02 16.11
N ASP A 233 -2.49 -12.18 16.62
CA ASP A 233 -3.46 -13.04 15.93
C ASP A 233 -4.84 -12.37 15.79
N GLU A 234 -5.30 -11.66 16.84
CA GLU A 234 -6.56 -10.91 16.79
C GLU A 234 -6.45 -9.73 15.81
N ALA A 235 -5.29 -9.04 15.77
CA ALA A 235 -5.02 -8.03 14.76
C ALA A 235 -5.21 -8.59 13.33
N MET A 236 -4.63 -9.76 13.05
CA MET A 236 -4.78 -10.41 11.75
C MET A 236 -6.24 -10.80 11.45
N ARG A 237 -7.00 -11.28 12.45
CA ARG A 237 -8.44 -11.56 12.28
C ARG A 237 -9.28 -10.32 12.00
N MET A 238 -8.89 -9.17 12.55
CA MET A 238 -9.56 -7.90 12.26
C MET A 238 -9.20 -7.34 10.89
N LEU A 239 -7.95 -7.47 10.46
CA LEU A 239 -7.43 -6.82 9.26
C LEU A 239 -7.68 -7.62 7.98
N PHE A 240 -7.44 -8.95 7.95
CA PHE A 240 -7.59 -9.75 6.74
C PHE A 240 -8.98 -9.67 6.07
N PRO A 241 -10.11 -9.59 6.80
CA PRO A 241 -11.42 -9.37 6.16
C PRO A 241 -11.57 -8.03 5.42
N LEU A 242 -10.71 -7.06 5.72
CA LEU A 242 -10.67 -5.73 5.10
C LEU A 242 -9.54 -5.59 4.07
N ALA A 243 -8.68 -6.61 3.91
CA ALA A 243 -7.57 -6.60 2.98
C ALA A 243 -8.03 -6.89 1.54
N TYR A 244 -7.34 -6.30 0.56
CA TYR A 244 -7.66 -6.49 -0.85
C TYR A 244 -6.50 -7.06 -1.65
N SER A 245 -5.47 -6.27 -1.91
CA SER A 245 -4.45 -6.60 -2.92
C SER A 245 -3.16 -7.13 -2.35
N ILE A 246 -2.79 -6.76 -1.13
CA ILE A 246 -1.45 -6.96 -0.59
C ILE A 246 -1.48 -7.27 0.91
N SER A 247 -0.55 -8.10 1.38
CA SER A 247 -0.20 -8.33 2.78
C SER A 247 1.32 -8.49 2.88
N HIS A 248 1.95 -7.91 3.91
CA HIS A 248 3.37 -8.08 4.18
C HIS A 248 3.61 -9.35 4.99
N VAL A 249 4.61 -10.12 4.56
CA VAL A 249 5.01 -11.37 5.22
C VAL A 249 6.34 -11.16 5.90
N LYS A 250 6.30 -11.25 7.22
CA LYS A 250 7.47 -11.26 8.11
C LYS A 250 7.40 -12.49 9.01
N ASP A 251 8.54 -13.04 9.36
CA ASP A 251 8.66 -14.07 10.42
C ASP A 251 9.08 -13.44 11.75
N SER A 252 9.62 -12.25 11.68
CA SER A 252 10.16 -11.51 12.81
C SER A 252 10.17 -10.00 12.57
N GLU A 253 10.19 -9.24 13.67
CA GLU A 253 10.27 -7.78 13.70
C GLU A 253 11.22 -7.33 14.79
N GLY A 254 11.99 -6.27 14.53
CA GLY A 254 12.88 -5.64 15.50
C GLY A 254 12.14 -4.71 16.45
N GLY A 255 12.40 -4.83 17.74
CA GLY A 255 11.91 -3.92 18.77
C GLY A 255 13.03 -3.15 19.44
N ASP A 256 12.63 -2.30 20.38
CA ASP A 256 13.56 -1.50 21.19
C ASP A 256 14.59 -2.36 21.92
N GLY A 257 15.80 -1.82 22.04
CA GLY A 257 16.89 -2.49 22.78
C GLY A 257 17.45 -3.74 22.10
N GLY A 258 17.14 -3.95 20.80
CA GLY A 258 17.61 -5.12 20.04
C GLY A 258 16.76 -6.38 20.28
N LYS A 259 15.59 -6.24 20.87
CA LYS A 259 14.62 -7.33 20.99
C LYS A 259 14.13 -7.74 19.61
N MET A 260 13.96 -9.05 19.42
CA MET A 260 13.30 -9.60 18.22
C MET A 260 11.98 -10.23 18.63
N PHE A 261 10.92 -9.84 17.94
CA PHE A 261 9.63 -10.51 17.99
C PHE A 261 9.57 -11.56 16.90
N HIS A 262 8.87 -12.65 17.13
CA HIS A 262 8.65 -13.72 16.16
C HIS A 262 7.18 -14.09 16.12
N VAL A 263 6.69 -14.51 14.97
CA VAL A 263 5.30 -14.91 14.79
C VAL A 263 5.18 -16.33 14.24
N ASN A 264 4.04 -16.95 14.49
CA ASN A 264 3.68 -18.22 13.89
C ASN A 264 3.05 -17.96 12.51
N MET A 265 3.88 -17.99 11.46
CA MET A 265 3.44 -17.76 10.08
C MET A 265 2.33 -18.72 9.63
N ASP A 266 2.40 -20.00 10.00
CA ASP A 266 1.40 -21.00 9.61
C ASP A 266 0.01 -20.62 10.13
N LYS A 267 -0.06 -20.13 11.37
CA LYS A 267 -1.29 -19.64 11.99
C LYS A 267 -1.84 -18.41 11.26
N ILE A 268 -0.97 -17.46 10.89
CA ILE A 268 -1.40 -16.24 10.19
C ILE A 268 -1.88 -16.56 8.78
N PHE A 269 -1.20 -17.44 8.04
CA PHE A 269 -1.69 -17.91 6.74
C PHE A 269 -3.04 -18.61 6.86
N ALA A 270 -3.26 -19.41 7.92
CA ALA A 270 -4.57 -20.01 8.18
C ALA A 270 -5.66 -18.96 8.43
N ILE A 271 -5.37 -17.87 9.16
CA ILE A 271 -6.28 -16.73 9.35
C ILE A 271 -6.58 -16.06 8.01
N ALA A 272 -5.57 -15.76 7.20
CA ALA A 272 -5.75 -15.18 5.87
C ALA A 272 -6.64 -16.06 4.96
N LYS A 273 -6.43 -17.37 4.98
CA LYS A 273 -7.24 -18.34 4.23
C LYS A 273 -8.69 -18.37 4.72
N GLN A 274 -8.91 -18.36 6.04
CA GLN A 274 -10.26 -18.33 6.65
C GLN A 274 -11.01 -17.04 6.29
N ALA A 275 -10.29 -15.90 6.23
CA ALA A 275 -10.84 -14.63 5.78
C ALA A 275 -11.15 -14.56 4.27
N GLY A 276 -10.76 -15.59 3.50
CA GLY A 276 -10.96 -15.64 2.05
C GLY A 276 -10.01 -14.72 1.27
N TYR A 277 -8.87 -14.34 1.84
CA TYR A 277 -7.91 -13.44 1.22
C TYR A 277 -7.32 -14.01 -0.08
N ARG A 278 -7.32 -13.22 -1.15
CA ARG A 278 -6.92 -13.63 -2.50
C ARG A 278 -5.75 -12.81 -3.08
N GLY A 279 -5.34 -11.74 -2.41
CA GLY A 279 -4.29 -10.84 -2.87
C GLY A 279 -2.89 -11.45 -2.83
N TYR A 280 -1.90 -10.60 -3.04
CA TYR A 280 -0.49 -10.95 -3.02
C TYR A 280 0.05 -11.00 -1.60
N PHE A 281 1.12 -11.76 -1.41
CA PHE A 281 1.95 -11.81 -0.22
C PHE A 281 3.34 -11.27 -0.58
N SER A 282 3.72 -10.13 -0.04
CA SER A 282 5.00 -9.48 -0.27
C SER A 282 5.98 -9.81 0.84
N MET A 283 7.14 -10.33 0.47
CA MET A 283 8.17 -10.73 1.43
C MET A 283 8.91 -9.52 1.94
N GLU A 284 8.70 -9.19 3.20
CA GLU A 284 9.30 -8.03 3.86
C GLU A 284 10.12 -8.47 5.08
N TRP A 285 11.24 -9.13 4.82
CA TRP A 285 12.10 -9.65 5.86
C TRP A 285 12.80 -8.52 6.65
N GLU A 286 12.65 -8.55 7.97
CA GLU A 286 13.30 -7.65 8.93
C GLU A 286 13.96 -8.40 10.09
N GLY A 287 14.38 -9.63 9.84
CA GLY A 287 15.04 -10.47 10.84
C GLY A 287 16.43 -9.97 11.27
N SER A 288 16.92 -10.52 12.35
CA SER A 288 18.29 -10.29 12.82
C SER A 288 19.28 -10.94 11.85
N GLY A 289 20.12 -10.13 11.23
CA GLY A 289 21.14 -10.61 10.30
C GLY A 289 21.42 -9.60 9.20
N ASN A 290 22.46 -9.89 8.40
CA ASN A 290 22.91 -8.96 7.37
C ASN A 290 22.63 -9.46 5.95
N ASP A 291 21.88 -10.56 5.79
CA ASP A 291 21.60 -11.13 4.47
C ASP A 291 20.08 -11.13 4.16
N PRO A 292 19.56 -10.02 3.62
CA PRO A 292 18.16 -9.94 3.22
C PRO A 292 17.80 -10.93 2.09
N TYR A 293 18.78 -11.38 1.30
CA TYR A 293 18.52 -12.38 0.25
C TYR A 293 18.19 -13.75 0.84
N ALA A 294 18.95 -14.17 1.85
CA ALA A 294 18.67 -15.44 2.54
C ALA A 294 17.33 -15.37 3.30
N GLY A 295 17.08 -14.27 4.01
CA GLY A 295 15.83 -14.06 4.73
C GLY A 295 14.61 -14.06 3.79
N THR A 296 14.67 -13.32 2.71
CA THR A 296 13.58 -13.29 1.70
C THR A 296 13.34 -14.68 1.10
N ARG A 297 14.37 -15.46 0.78
CA ARG A 297 14.19 -16.85 0.31
C ARG A 297 13.49 -17.73 1.34
N ALA A 298 13.87 -17.61 2.61
CA ALA A 298 13.23 -18.37 3.68
C ALA A 298 11.73 -18.02 3.82
N LEU A 299 11.37 -16.74 3.73
CA LEU A 299 9.97 -16.30 3.73
C LEU A 299 9.20 -16.85 2.51
N ILE A 300 9.80 -16.85 1.31
CA ILE A 300 9.20 -17.43 0.09
C ILE A 300 8.90 -18.90 0.30
N GLU A 301 9.86 -19.68 0.79
CA GLU A 301 9.70 -21.11 1.02
C GLU A 301 8.61 -21.40 2.07
N ALA A 302 8.59 -20.64 3.17
CA ALA A 302 7.56 -20.76 4.19
C ALA A 302 6.17 -20.40 3.63
N SER A 303 6.08 -19.34 2.84
CA SER A 303 4.83 -18.92 2.19
C SER A 303 4.31 -19.99 1.22
N LEU A 304 5.17 -20.57 0.40
CA LEU A 304 4.78 -21.63 -0.55
C LEU A 304 4.24 -22.86 0.14
N ARG A 305 4.82 -23.28 1.28
CA ARG A 305 4.27 -24.41 2.07
C ARG A 305 2.85 -24.14 2.55
N ASN A 306 2.52 -22.89 2.86
CA ASN A 306 1.22 -22.48 3.39
C ASN A 306 0.17 -22.21 2.30
N LEU A 307 0.59 -21.86 1.10
CA LEU A 307 -0.29 -21.55 -0.03
C LEU A 307 -0.62 -22.75 -0.91
N GLY A 308 0.19 -23.79 -0.86
CA GLY A 308 -0.04 -25.07 -1.55
C GLY A 308 -0.95 -25.94 -0.73
#